data_882063dc4c946464eeb8ba0bb2da312f
#
_entry.id   882063dc4c946464eeb8ba0bb2da312f
#
_cell.length_a   1.000
_cell.length_b   1.000
_cell.length_c   1.000
_cell.angle_alpha   90.00
_cell.angle_beta   90.00
_cell.angle_gamma   90.00
#
_symmetry.space_group_name_H-M   'P 1'
#
loop_
_entity.id
_entity.type
_entity.pdbx_description
1 polymer ?
#
loop_
_entity_poly.entity_id
_entity_poly.type
_entity_poly.pdbx_seq_one_letter_code
_entity_poly.pdbx_strand_id
1 'polypeptide(L)'
;MLIIENLEIEIAIPIYLVENFVIKTVPNMHTVCNIRGVLEKNLGETILTDKKDMDIHIKYKGNTVFRGFVEEISIYSSADVHYFELKAYSYSKKLDNKEHTELFQNIEKTYGDLAREVVRRYSGDISNYNIKDKEIKGPVLCYKESAWAFAVRMASYIKTFLYPGMEYDKPHIHMGIHTGNMIEPGGIISESRDLIKKTENKSRIEYRLRTYNSYDIGDNIALDNKILTLYKKEVEFTKGELIFNFQGVEKSYIQDMIYPLENENIIGLSFMGKIKKYKDGKVYLRLDIDKKEPDYGFDWYPETGNVLYAVPDEGEKAQLYIAGMDTGDMYVVRTFGSKGSDENKKQLEVGKKSLTFSKEGISFIADDILTVNDRRFKLTGNGDVNISAAGKLTIKARNIRLNSKEEIVYISK
;
A
#
# COMPACT_ATOMS: atom_id res chain seq x y z
N MET A 1 -24.65 -28.40 15.96
CA MET A 1 -25.26 -28.09 14.65
C MET A 1 -26.75 -27.91 14.85
N LEU A 2 -27.28 -26.75 14.49
CA LEU A 2 -28.73 -26.47 14.53
C LEU A 2 -29.29 -26.51 13.09
N ILE A 3 -30.40 -27.20 12.90
CA ILE A 3 -31.09 -27.28 11.60
C ILE A 3 -32.51 -26.73 11.78
N ILE A 4 -32.86 -25.75 10.96
CA ILE A 4 -34.19 -25.14 10.90
C ILE A 4 -34.64 -25.19 9.43
N GLU A 5 -35.55 -26.10 9.09
CA GLU A 5 -35.94 -26.36 7.68
C GLU A 5 -34.74 -26.53 6.74
N ASN A 6 -34.45 -25.53 5.90
CA ASN A 6 -33.36 -25.52 4.93
C ASN A 6 -32.13 -24.71 5.41
N LEU A 7 -32.15 -24.24 6.66
CA LEU A 7 -31.06 -23.46 7.28
C LEU A 7 -30.26 -24.35 8.21
N GLU A 8 -28.95 -24.42 8.00
CA GLU A 8 -28.01 -25.17 8.83
C GLU A 8 -27.01 -24.19 9.46
N ILE A 9 -26.81 -24.27 10.78
CA ILE A 9 -25.84 -23.46 11.53
C ILE A 9 -24.87 -24.38 12.24
N GLU A 10 -23.63 -24.40 11.79
CA GLU A 10 -22.53 -25.17 12.35
C GLU A 10 -21.66 -24.24 13.21
N ILE A 11 -21.62 -24.47 14.51
CA ILE A 11 -20.80 -23.73 15.48
C ILE A 11 -20.52 -24.61 16.69
N ALA A 12 -19.43 -24.39 17.43
CA ALA A 12 -19.00 -25.20 18.56
C ALA A 12 -19.73 -24.90 19.89
N ILE A 13 -20.85 -24.16 19.86
CA ILE A 13 -21.67 -23.92 21.05
C ILE A 13 -23.02 -24.65 20.92
N PRO A 14 -23.59 -25.16 22.04
CA PRO A 14 -24.87 -25.85 22.04
C PRO A 14 -26.03 -24.85 21.99
N ILE A 15 -26.47 -24.54 20.78
CA ILE A 15 -27.59 -23.63 20.54
C ILE A 15 -28.90 -24.42 20.62
N TYR A 16 -29.83 -23.97 21.47
CA TYR A 16 -31.19 -24.44 21.53
C TYR A 16 -32.09 -23.79 20.47
N LEU A 17 -31.98 -22.45 20.35
CA LEU A 17 -32.78 -21.67 19.45
C LEU A 17 -31.99 -20.47 18.91
N VAL A 18 -32.12 -20.18 17.62
CA VAL A 18 -31.70 -18.90 17.04
C VAL A 18 -32.94 -18.01 16.93
N GLU A 19 -32.93 -16.87 17.62
CA GLU A 19 -34.03 -15.89 17.57
C GLU A 19 -33.95 -15.06 16.30
N ASN A 20 -32.76 -14.56 16.00
CA ASN A 20 -32.49 -13.79 14.80
C ASN A 20 -31.00 -13.83 14.44
N PHE A 21 -30.72 -13.57 13.17
CA PHE A 21 -29.40 -13.17 12.71
C PHE A 21 -29.47 -12.20 11.55
N VAL A 22 -28.39 -11.45 11.38
CA VAL A 22 -28.19 -10.55 10.23
C VAL A 22 -26.77 -10.74 9.69
N ILE A 23 -26.67 -11.07 8.40
CA ILE A 23 -25.40 -11.16 7.67
C ILE A 23 -25.34 -10.02 6.65
N LYS A 24 -24.26 -9.22 6.72
CA LYS A 24 -24.06 -8.07 5.81
C LYS A 24 -22.83 -8.23 4.97
N THR A 25 -22.99 -8.25 3.65
CA THR A 25 -21.90 -8.24 2.66
C THR A 25 -21.95 -6.95 1.87
N VAL A 26 -20.96 -6.11 2.12
CA VAL A 26 -20.81 -4.78 1.52
C VAL A 26 -19.47 -4.71 0.79
N PRO A 27 -19.39 -4.07 -0.39
CA PRO A 27 -18.12 -3.90 -1.10
C PRO A 27 -17.02 -3.31 -0.22
N ASN A 28 -15.82 -3.81 -0.35
CA ASN A 28 -14.61 -3.34 0.34
C ASN A 28 -14.68 -3.48 1.88
N MET A 29 -15.60 -4.28 2.40
CA MET A 29 -15.74 -4.58 3.83
C MET A 29 -15.73 -6.08 4.08
N HIS A 30 -15.31 -6.49 5.27
CA HIS A 30 -15.49 -7.87 5.71
C HIS A 30 -16.98 -8.14 5.91
N THR A 31 -17.41 -9.35 5.54
CA THR A 31 -18.78 -9.78 5.84
C THR A 31 -18.92 -9.98 7.34
N VAL A 32 -19.97 -9.41 7.91
CA VAL A 32 -20.29 -9.48 9.34
C VAL A 32 -21.55 -10.29 9.52
N CYS A 33 -21.55 -11.16 10.52
CA CYS A 33 -22.73 -11.90 10.96
C CYS A 33 -22.97 -11.63 12.46
N ASN A 34 -24.16 -11.11 12.77
CA ASN A 34 -24.61 -10.94 14.16
C ASN A 34 -25.72 -11.94 14.40
N ILE A 35 -25.65 -12.73 15.48
CA ILE A 35 -26.61 -13.77 15.82
C ILE A 35 -27.02 -13.59 17.28
N ARG A 36 -28.33 -13.74 17.54
CA ARG A 36 -28.88 -13.83 18.87
C ARG A 36 -29.71 -15.08 19.02
N GLY A 37 -29.63 -15.71 20.18
CA GLY A 37 -30.39 -16.93 20.45
C GLY A 37 -30.28 -17.41 21.89
N VAL A 38 -30.70 -18.66 22.10
CA VAL A 38 -30.78 -19.31 23.38
C VAL A 38 -29.86 -20.53 23.39
N LEU A 39 -29.12 -20.72 24.46
CA LEU A 39 -28.27 -21.92 24.70
C LEU A 39 -29.08 -23.06 25.31
N GLU A 40 -28.68 -24.31 25.04
CA GLU A 40 -29.28 -25.51 25.64
C GLU A 40 -29.04 -25.61 27.15
N LYS A 41 -27.91 -25.07 27.63
CA LYS A 41 -27.44 -25.16 29.02
C LYS A 41 -26.66 -23.91 29.42
N ASN A 42 -26.54 -23.72 30.73
CA ASN A 42 -25.63 -22.70 31.27
C ASN A 42 -24.17 -23.15 31.10
N LEU A 43 -23.55 -22.75 30.00
CA LEU A 43 -22.13 -23.03 29.69
C LEU A 43 -21.32 -21.73 29.58
N GLY A 44 -21.85 -20.61 30.14
CA GLY A 44 -21.27 -19.29 29.95
C GLY A 44 -19.79 -19.20 30.27
N GLU A 45 -19.36 -19.69 31.43
CA GLU A 45 -17.94 -19.67 31.83
C GLU A 45 -17.06 -20.51 30.89
N THR A 46 -17.54 -21.73 30.52
CA THR A 46 -16.78 -22.65 29.66
C THR A 46 -16.59 -22.05 28.27
N ILE A 47 -17.62 -21.46 27.69
CA ILE A 47 -17.55 -20.84 26.35
C ILE A 47 -16.64 -19.59 26.38
N LEU A 48 -16.76 -18.74 27.41
CA LEU A 48 -16.00 -17.49 27.51
C LEU A 48 -14.51 -17.74 27.89
N THR A 49 -14.17 -18.88 28.45
CA THR A 49 -12.79 -19.23 28.81
C THR A 49 -12.05 -20.00 27.70
N ASP A 50 -12.74 -20.51 26.71
CA ASP A 50 -12.10 -21.20 25.58
C ASP A 50 -11.44 -20.14 24.66
N LYS A 51 -10.10 -20.20 24.59
CA LYS A 51 -9.28 -19.27 23.77
C LYS A 51 -9.15 -19.68 22.31
N LYS A 52 -9.79 -20.75 21.88
CA LYS A 52 -9.72 -21.20 20.50
C LYS A 52 -10.60 -20.33 19.60
N ASP A 53 -10.12 -20.07 18.39
CA ASP A 53 -10.96 -19.49 17.34
C ASP A 53 -12.19 -20.37 17.17
N MET A 54 -13.36 -19.77 17.34
CA MET A 54 -14.63 -20.46 17.17
C MET A 54 -15.12 -20.21 15.74
N ASP A 55 -15.05 -21.24 14.91
CA ASP A 55 -15.55 -21.17 13.54
C ASP A 55 -17.08 -21.25 13.50
N ILE A 56 -17.66 -20.56 12.53
CA ILE A 56 -19.09 -20.59 12.26
C ILE A 56 -19.34 -20.73 10.75
N HIS A 57 -20.27 -21.64 10.41
CA HIS A 57 -20.69 -21.86 9.03
C HIS A 57 -22.23 -21.90 8.96
N ILE A 58 -22.81 -21.03 8.13
CA ILE A 58 -24.25 -20.95 7.91
C ILE A 58 -24.54 -21.30 6.46
N LYS A 59 -25.41 -22.30 6.26
CA LYS A 59 -25.83 -22.76 4.94
C LYS A 59 -27.35 -22.58 4.80
N TYR A 60 -27.80 -22.29 3.60
CA TYR A 60 -29.21 -22.27 3.22
C TYR A 60 -29.41 -23.09 1.95
N LYS A 61 -30.30 -24.09 2.00
CA LYS A 61 -30.48 -25.06 0.90
C LYS A 61 -29.17 -25.67 0.39
N GLY A 62 -28.25 -25.99 1.34
CA GLY A 62 -26.93 -26.55 1.03
C GLY A 62 -25.86 -25.55 0.57
N ASN A 63 -26.22 -24.32 0.23
CA ASN A 63 -25.28 -23.29 -0.19
C ASN A 63 -24.77 -22.45 0.99
N THR A 64 -23.47 -22.15 1.02
CA THR A 64 -22.88 -21.28 2.03
C THR A 64 -23.44 -19.86 1.93
N VAL A 65 -24.04 -19.40 3.02
CA VAL A 65 -24.52 -18.03 3.20
C VAL A 65 -23.50 -17.19 3.97
N PHE A 66 -22.85 -17.83 4.96
CA PHE A 66 -21.78 -17.21 5.73
C PHE A 66 -20.81 -18.27 6.21
N ARG A 67 -19.52 -17.95 6.17
CA ARG A 67 -18.44 -18.73 6.79
C ARG A 67 -17.38 -17.81 7.35
N GLY A 68 -16.98 -18.05 8.59
CA GLY A 68 -16.02 -17.21 9.27
C GLY A 68 -15.74 -17.66 10.69
N PHE A 69 -15.37 -16.72 11.54
CA PHE A 69 -15.06 -16.97 12.95
C PHE A 69 -15.74 -15.95 13.86
N VAL A 70 -16.02 -16.35 15.08
CA VAL A 70 -16.62 -15.50 16.12
C VAL A 70 -15.52 -14.61 16.69
N GLU A 71 -15.74 -13.29 16.67
CA GLU A 71 -14.83 -12.31 17.27
C GLU A 71 -15.31 -11.87 18.65
N GLU A 72 -16.63 -11.73 18.81
CA GLU A 72 -17.24 -11.31 20.07
C GLU A 72 -18.40 -12.24 20.41
N ILE A 73 -18.50 -12.64 21.68
CA ILE A 73 -19.64 -13.37 22.20
C ILE A 73 -19.98 -12.85 23.59
N SER A 74 -21.27 -12.61 23.82
CA SER A 74 -21.84 -12.24 25.11
C SER A 74 -22.88 -13.27 25.52
N ILE A 75 -22.88 -13.67 26.78
CA ILE A 75 -23.83 -14.61 27.36
C ILE A 75 -24.47 -13.95 28.57
N TYR A 76 -25.78 -14.00 28.65
CA TYR A 76 -26.53 -13.49 29.79
C TYR A 76 -27.72 -14.40 30.13
N SER A 77 -28.19 -14.34 31.36
CA SER A 77 -29.30 -15.16 31.84
C SER A 77 -30.45 -14.30 32.33
N SER A 78 -31.64 -14.70 32.00
CA SER A 78 -32.87 -14.07 32.49
C SER A 78 -33.91 -15.15 32.73
N ALA A 79 -34.45 -15.26 33.95
CA ALA A 79 -35.45 -16.26 34.37
C ALA A 79 -35.07 -17.70 33.98
N ASP A 80 -33.85 -18.11 34.30
CA ASP A 80 -33.28 -19.45 34.01
C ASP A 80 -33.08 -19.76 32.50
N VAL A 81 -33.28 -18.81 31.63
CA VAL A 81 -32.97 -18.92 30.20
C VAL A 81 -31.62 -18.28 29.92
N HIS A 82 -30.76 -18.96 29.21
CA HIS A 82 -29.42 -18.48 28.86
C HIS A 82 -29.39 -18.02 27.42
N TYR A 83 -29.22 -16.74 27.23
CA TYR A 83 -29.14 -16.10 25.93
C TYR A 83 -27.68 -15.89 25.51
N PHE A 84 -27.45 -15.90 24.24
CA PHE A 84 -26.19 -15.46 23.66
C PHE A 84 -26.39 -14.41 22.57
N GLU A 85 -25.43 -13.54 22.45
CA GLU A 85 -25.26 -12.63 21.31
C GLU A 85 -23.82 -12.80 20.80
N LEU A 86 -23.65 -13.05 19.53
CA LEU A 86 -22.34 -13.18 18.93
C LEU A 86 -22.20 -12.33 17.67
N LYS A 87 -20.96 -11.90 17.46
CA LYS A 87 -20.54 -11.20 16.25
C LYS A 87 -19.40 -11.98 15.62
N ALA A 88 -19.60 -12.36 14.38
CA ALA A 88 -18.64 -13.12 13.59
C ALA A 88 -18.26 -12.36 12.34
N TYR A 89 -17.03 -12.58 11.88
CA TYR A 89 -16.51 -12.03 10.63
C TYR A 89 -16.09 -13.12 9.68
N SER A 90 -16.21 -12.86 8.39
CA SER A 90 -15.56 -13.69 7.36
C SER A 90 -14.05 -13.78 7.60
N TYR A 91 -13.42 -14.88 7.17
CA TYR A 91 -11.98 -15.10 7.37
C TYR A 91 -11.09 -13.99 6.79
N SER A 92 -11.58 -13.20 5.84
CA SER A 92 -10.88 -12.03 5.32
C SER A 92 -10.48 -11.03 6.42
N LYS A 93 -11.19 -10.99 7.56
CA LYS A 93 -10.85 -10.13 8.71
C LYS A 93 -9.48 -10.45 9.30
N LYS A 94 -9.00 -11.68 9.18
CA LYS A 94 -7.64 -12.06 9.61
C LYS A 94 -6.55 -11.35 8.83
N LEU A 95 -6.85 -10.75 7.67
CA LEU A 95 -5.93 -9.92 6.89
C LEU A 95 -5.67 -8.54 7.51
N ASP A 96 -6.47 -8.14 8.53
CA ASP A 96 -6.26 -6.90 9.29
C ASP A 96 -5.36 -7.06 10.51
N ASN A 97 -4.95 -8.29 10.85
CA ASN A 97 -4.24 -8.56 12.11
C ASN A 97 -2.87 -7.88 12.21
N LYS A 98 -2.24 -7.53 11.10
CA LYS A 98 -0.92 -6.89 11.07
C LYS A 98 -0.84 -5.84 9.98
N GLU A 99 -0.27 -4.71 10.36
CA GLU A 99 0.17 -3.70 9.42
C GLU A 99 1.59 -3.99 8.93
N HIS A 100 1.90 -3.55 7.75
CA HIS A 100 3.26 -3.66 7.19
C HIS A 100 3.64 -2.41 6.40
N THR A 101 4.95 -2.26 6.20
CA THR A 101 5.51 -1.17 5.41
C THR A 101 6.52 -1.78 4.43
N GLU A 102 6.32 -1.53 3.14
CA GLU A 102 7.16 -2.02 2.06
C GLU A 102 6.97 -1.15 0.82
N LEU A 103 8.03 -0.95 0.04
CA LEU A 103 7.97 -0.29 -1.25
C LEU A 103 8.03 -1.30 -2.39
N PHE A 104 7.01 -1.33 -3.21
CA PHE A 104 6.97 -2.14 -4.43
C PHE A 104 7.55 -1.34 -5.59
N GLN A 105 8.71 -1.77 -6.09
CA GLN A 105 9.47 -1.04 -7.10
C GLN A 105 9.34 -1.63 -8.51
N ASN A 106 8.88 -2.87 -8.65
CA ASN A 106 8.73 -3.53 -9.95
C ASN A 106 7.48 -3.03 -10.67
N ILE A 107 7.67 -2.14 -11.63
CA ILE A 107 6.58 -1.50 -12.39
C ILE A 107 5.96 -2.38 -13.48
N GLU A 108 6.51 -3.57 -13.76
CA GLU A 108 5.90 -4.55 -14.66
C GLU A 108 4.75 -5.32 -13.99
N LYS A 109 4.62 -5.19 -12.66
CA LYS A 109 3.52 -5.79 -11.91
C LYS A 109 2.25 -4.98 -12.06
N THR A 110 1.12 -5.69 -11.96
CA THR A 110 -0.19 -5.07 -11.92
C THR A 110 -0.62 -4.75 -10.49
N TYR A 111 -1.63 -3.88 -10.32
CA TYR A 111 -2.22 -3.61 -9.02
C TYR A 111 -2.78 -4.88 -8.36
N GLY A 112 -3.40 -5.79 -9.15
CA GLY A 112 -3.87 -7.08 -8.65
C GLY A 112 -2.74 -8.01 -8.21
N ASP A 113 -1.58 -7.98 -8.88
CA ASP A 113 -0.41 -8.74 -8.46
C ASP A 113 0.14 -8.28 -7.12
N LEU A 114 0.20 -6.95 -6.88
CA LEU A 114 0.62 -6.41 -5.59
C LEU A 114 -0.34 -6.81 -4.48
N ALA A 115 -1.64 -6.67 -4.71
CA ALA A 115 -2.66 -7.10 -3.74
C ALA A 115 -2.52 -8.59 -3.40
N ARG A 116 -2.37 -9.45 -4.42
CA ARG A 116 -2.21 -10.91 -4.25
C ARG A 116 -0.93 -11.25 -3.51
N GLU A 117 0.18 -10.60 -3.81
CA GLU A 117 1.46 -10.82 -3.13
C GLU A 117 1.34 -10.56 -1.63
N VAL A 118 0.69 -9.45 -1.24
CA VAL A 118 0.52 -9.08 0.16
C VAL A 118 -0.45 -10.05 0.86
N VAL A 119 -1.59 -10.36 0.26
CA VAL A 119 -2.61 -11.26 0.84
C VAL A 119 -2.05 -12.67 1.06
N ARG A 120 -1.22 -13.18 0.14
CA ARG A 120 -0.60 -14.51 0.27
C ARG A 120 0.34 -14.66 1.46
N ARG A 121 0.95 -13.57 1.93
CA ARG A 121 1.80 -13.60 3.14
C ARG A 121 1.01 -13.95 4.41
N TYR A 122 -0.29 -13.76 4.38
CA TYR A 122 -1.21 -14.07 5.47
C TYR A 122 -2.05 -15.32 5.20
N SER A 123 -1.51 -16.24 4.40
CA SER A 123 -2.18 -17.49 4.01
C SER A 123 -3.52 -17.28 3.27
N GLY A 124 -3.72 -16.10 2.72
CA GLY A 124 -4.88 -15.78 1.90
C GLY A 124 -4.63 -15.94 0.40
N ASP A 125 -5.67 -15.77 -0.41
CA ASP A 125 -5.56 -15.69 -1.87
C ASP A 125 -6.65 -14.77 -2.46
N ILE A 126 -6.47 -14.41 -3.74
CA ILE A 126 -7.39 -13.54 -4.48
C ILE A 126 -7.84 -14.24 -5.77
N SER A 127 -9.14 -14.32 -5.98
CA SER A 127 -9.75 -14.66 -7.26
C SER A 127 -10.19 -13.39 -8.00
N ASN A 128 -9.80 -13.28 -9.26
CA ASN A 128 -10.15 -12.13 -10.09
C ASN A 128 -11.41 -12.40 -10.90
N TYR A 129 -12.37 -11.49 -10.88
CA TYR A 129 -13.62 -11.57 -11.61
C TYR A 129 -13.84 -10.35 -12.49
N ASN A 130 -13.78 -10.53 -13.82
CA ASN A 130 -14.08 -9.49 -14.82
C ASN A 130 -13.33 -8.16 -14.63
N ILE A 131 -12.13 -8.20 -14.03
CA ILE A 131 -11.33 -7.00 -13.86
C ILE A 131 -10.49 -6.73 -15.11
N LYS A 132 -10.27 -5.45 -15.39
CA LYS A 132 -9.24 -4.97 -16.30
C LYS A 132 -8.07 -4.50 -15.47
N ASP A 133 -7.21 -5.44 -15.10
CA ASP A 133 -6.02 -5.15 -14.33
C ASP A 133 -5.06 -4.26 -15.14
N LYS A 134 -4.20 -3.51 -14.44
CA LYS A 134 -3.27 -2.56 -15.05
C LYS A 134 -1.93 -2.65 -14.35
N GLU A 135 -0.87 -2.47 -15.12
CA GLU A 135 0.46 -2.25 -14.57
C GLU A 135 0.49 -0.99 -13.71
N ILE A 136 1.31 -1.02 -12.66
CA ILE A 136 1.52 0.14 -11.81
C ILE A 136 2.31 1.19 -12.59
N LYS A 137 1.98 2.46 -12.39
CA LYS A 137 2.64 3.57 -13.12
C LYS A 137 4.02 3.93 -12.56
N GLY A 138 4.31 3.48 -11.35
CA GLY A 138 5.55 3.74 -10.63
C GLY A 138 5.54 3.01 -9.30
N PRO A 139 6.55 3.21 -8.43
CA PRO A 139 6.64 2.55 -7.15
C PRO A 139 5.40 2.78 -6.28
N VAL A 140 4.95 1.73 -5.60
CA VAL A 140 3.79 1.79 -4.70
C VAL A 140 4.27 1.51 -3.28
N LEU A 141 4.10 2.49 -2.39
CA LEU A 141 4.41 2.32 -0.97
C LEU A 141 3.16 1.79 -0.25
N CYS A 142 3.30 0.62 0.37
CA CYS A 142 2.43 0.18 1.44
C CYS A 142 3.00 0.72 2.76
N TYR A 143 2.28 1.59 3.45
CA TYR A 143 2.77 2.20 4.68
C TYR A 143 1.75 2.07 5.79
N LYS A 144 2.08 1.26 6.79
CA LYS A 144 1.22 0.97 7.94
C LYS A 144 -0.20 0.57 7.52
N GLU A 145 -0.29 -0.24 6.50
CA GLU A 145 -1.55 -0.79 6.01
C GLU A 145 -1.65 -2.27 6.32
N SER A 146 -2.85 -2.73 6.69
CA SER A 146 -3.16 -4.14 6.72
C SER A 146 -3.19 -4.73 5.30
N ALA A 147 -3.10 -6.05 5.18
CA ALA A 147 -3.20 -6.69 3.87
C ALA A 147 -4.55 -6.45 3.20
N TRP A 148 -5.64 -6.36 3.98
CA TRP A 148 -6.96 -6.01 3.48
C TRP A 148 -7.01 -4.56 2.98
N ALA A 149 -6.60 -3.60 3.81
CA ALA A 149 -6.61 -2.18 3.45
C ALA A 149 -5.78 -1.91 2.19
N PHE A 150 -4.58 -2.50 2.10
CA PHE A 150 -3.75 -2.41 0.91
C PHE A 150 -4.43 -3.00 -0.33
N ALA A 151 -5.04 -4.20 -0.22
CA ALA A 151 -5.75 -4.82 -1.33
C ALA A 151 -6.95 -3.96 -1.80
N VAL A 152 -7.71 -3.35 -0.86
CA VAL A 152 -8.81 -2.42 -1.18
C VAL A 152 -8.28 -1.20 -1.93
N ARG A 153 -7.14 -0.64 -1.51
CA ARG A 153 -6.50 0.49 -2.19
C ARG A 153 -6.04 0.11 -3.61
N MET A 154 -5.41 -1.06 -3.78
CA MET A 154 -5.02 -1.55 -5.12
C MET A 154 -6.23 -1.76 -6.03
N ALA A 155 -7.30 -2.36 -5.52
CA ALA A 155 -8.54 -2.54 -6.27
C ALA A 155 -9.17 -1.22 -6.72
N SER A 156 -9.04 -0.16 -5.91
CA SER A 156 -9.58 1.15 -6.22
C SER A 156 -8.93 1.79 -7.47
N TYR A 157 -7.64 1.57 -7.69
CA TYR A 157 -6.92 2.09 -8.88
C TYR A 157 -7.37 1.44 -10.19
N ILE A 158 -7.88 0.21 -10.12
CA ILE A 158 -8.45 -0.49 -11.26
C ILE A 158 -9.99 -0.43 -11.27
N LYS A 159 -10.57 0.44 -10.45
CA LYS A 159 -12.02 0.71 -10.34
C LYS A 159 -12.84 -0.56 -10.14
N THR A 160 -12.44 -1.36 -9.18
CA THR A 160 -13.15 -2.59 -8.82
C THR A 160 -13.36 -2.71 -7.30
N PHE A 161 -14.36 -3.52 -6.92
CA PHE A 161 -14.65 -3.82 -5.52
C PHE A 161 -13.95 -5.10 -5.06
N LEU A 162 -13.76 -5.22 -3.75
CA LEU A 162 -13.38 -6.47 -3.10
C LEU A 162 -14.55 -7.03 -2.31
N TYR A 163 -14.68 -8.35 -2.32
CA TYR A 163 -15.61 -9.10 -1.48
C TYR A 163 -14.91 -10.26 -0.79
N PRO A 164 -15.28 -10.61 0.45
CA PRO A 164 -14.82 -11.84 1.08
C PRO A 164 -15.31 -13.08 0.35
N GLY A 165 -14.44 -14.05 0.13
CA GLY A 165 -14.80 -15.38 -0.37
C GLY A 165 -15.24 -16.26 0.79
N MET A 166 -16.53 -16.44 0.98
CA MET A 166 -17.11 -17.16 2.10
C MET A 166 -17.21 -18.69 1.89
N GLU A 167 -16.90 -19.17 0.71
CA GLU A 167 -16.80 -20.60 0.39
C GLU A 167 -15.53 -21.25 0.95
N TYR A 168 -14.55 -20.44 1.38
CA TYR A 168 -13.25 -20.90 1.90
C TYR A 168 -13.19 -20.85 3.42
N ASP A 169 -12.38 -21.75 4.00
CA ASP A 169 -12.08 -21.83 5.44
C ASP A 169 -10.82 -21.02 5.84
N LYS A 170 -10.37 -20.14 4.97
CA LYS A 170 -9.20 -19.28 5.13
C LYS A 170 -9.45 -17.92 4.48
N PRO A 171 -8.60 -16.91 4.72
CA PRO A 171 -8.72 -15.63 4.05
C PRO A 171 -8.74 -15.79 2.53
N HIS A 172 -9.83 -15.40 1.92
CA HIS A 172 -9.98 -15.37 0.46
C HIS A 172 -10.72 -14.11 0.05
N ILE A 173 -10.32 -13.55 -1.09
CA ILE A 173 -10.88 -12.31 -1.62
C ILE A 173 -11.33 -12.53 -3.06
N HIS A 174 -12.52 -12.08 -3.38
CA HIS A 174 -12.99 -11.90 -4.74
C HIS A 174 -12.71 -10.46 -5.15
N MET A 175 -11.81 -10.26 -6.10
CA MET A 175 -11.51 -8.97 -6.70
C MET A 175 -12.35 -8.81 -7.97
N GLY A 176 -13.33 -7.92 -7.90
CA GLY A 176 -14.31 -7.72 -8.95
C GLY A 176 -15.67 -8.31 -8.61
N ILE A 177 -16.65 -7.99 -9.44
CA ILE A 177 -18.00 -8.55 -9.36
C ILE A 177 -18.10 -9.73 -10.31
N HIS A 178 -18.48 -10.88 -9.78
CA HIS A 178 -18.76 -12.06 -10.58
C HIS A 178 -19.80 -11.74 -11.67
N THR A 179 -19.69 -12.38 -12.83
CA THR A 179 -20.77 -12.35 -13.82
C THR A 179 -21.83 -13.34 -13.38
N GLY A 180 -22.85 -12.83 -12.71
CA GLY A 180 -23.98 -13.62 -12.27
C GLY A 180 -24.98 -13.90 -13.38
N ASN A 181 -26.02 -14.60 -13.01
CA ASN A 181 -27.11 -14.99 -13.90
C ASN A 181 -28.05 -13.80 -14.16
N MET A 182 -28.75 -13.85 -15.29
CA MET A 182 -29.94 -13.04 -15.48
C MET A 182 -31.10 -13.69 -14.74
N ILE A 183 -31.69 -12.99 -13.81
CA ILE A 183 -32.73 -13.51 -12.92
C ILE A 183 -34.03 -12.77 -13.19
N GLU A 184 -35.09 -13.54 -13.33
CA GLU A 184 -36.45 -13.01 -13.32
C GLU A 184 -36.80 -12.57 -11.90
N PRO A 185 -37.33 -11.35 -11.70
CA PRO A 185 -37.72 -10.89 -10.39
C PRO A 185 -38.89 -11.72 -9.88
N GLY A 186 -38.64 -12.54 -8.86
CA GLY A 186 -39.62 -13.39 -8.20
C GLY A 186 -39.61 -13.23 -6.70
N GLY A 187 -40.76 -13.40 -6.04
CA GLY A 187 -40.86 -13.36 -4.59
C GLY A 187 -40.46 -12.01 -3.95
N ILE A 188 -40.55 -10.91 -4.70
CA ILE A 188 -40.23 -9.58 -4.19
C ILE A 188 -41.31 -9.19 -3.14
N ILE A 189 -40.85 -8.92 -1.93
CA ILE A 189 -41.67 -8.44 -0.81
C ILE A 189 -41.86 -6.93 -0.89
N SER A 190 -40.77 -6.22 -1.18
CA SER A 190 -40.77 -4.77 -1.36
C SER A 190 -39.59 -4.32 -2.22
N GLU A 191 -39.77 -3.19 -2.88
CA GLU A 191 -38.74 -2.46 -3.59
C GLU A 191 -38.75 -0.98 -3.19
N SER A 192 -37.59 -0.37 -3.22
CA SER A 192 -37.42 1.07 -3.09
C SER A 192 -36.30 1.59 -3.99
N ARG A 193 -36.34 2.89 -4.26
CA ARG A 193 -35.40 3.56 -5.15
C ARG A 193 -34.86 4.80 -4.47
N ASP A 194 -33.54 4.90 -4.41
CA ASP A 194 -32.85 6.06 -3.85
C ASP A 194 -32.11 6.80 -4.95
N LEU A 195 -32.37 8.08 -5.09
CA LEU A 195 -31.58 8.95 -5.95
C LEU A 195 -30.36 9.44 -5.21
N ILE A 196 -29.19 8.95 -5.59
CA ILE A 196 -27.89 9.38 -5.04
C ILE A 196 -27.31 10.47 -5.94
N LYS A 197 -27.32 11.70 -5.47
CA LYS A 197 -26.63 12.83 -6.13
C LYS A 197 -25.21 12.92 -5.63
N LYS A 198 -24.24 12.93 -6.53
CA LYS A 198 -22.83 13.04 -6.20
C LYS A 198 -22.24 14.42 -6.50
N THR A 199 -22.68 15.01 -7.60
CA THR A 199 -22.41 16.39 -8.03
C THR A 199 -23.65 16.89 -8.78
N GLU A 200 -23.68 18.18 -9.13
CA GLU A 200 -24.81 18.75 -9.90
C GLU A 200 -25.12 17.97 -11.20
N ASN A 201 -24.13 17.31 -11.80
CA ASN A 201 -24.24 16.64 -13.09
C ASN A 201 -24.11 15.11 -13.03
N LYS A 202 -23.91 14.51 -11.86
CA LYS A 202 -23.80 13.06 -11.70
C LYS A 202 -24.71 12.55 -10.62
N SER A 203 -25.73 11.81 -11.05
CA SER A 203 -26.66 11.12 -10.16
C SER A 203 -26.83 9.67 -10.63
N ARG A 204 -27.16 8.79 -9.71
CA ARG A 204 -27.54 7.41 -10.01
C ARG A 204 -28.73 7.02 -9.18
N ILE A 205 -29.50 6.06 -9.65
CA ILE A 205 -30.56 5.43 -8.89
C ILE A 205 -30.03 4.12 -8.33
N GLU A 206 -30.12 3.95 -7.02
CA GLU A 206 -29.88 2.69 -6.33
C GLU A 206 -31.22 2.04 -6.01
N TYR A 207 -31.35 0.77 -6.34
CA TYR A 207 -32.55 -0.02 -6.08
C TYR A 207 -32.30 -0.89 -4.85
N ARG A 208 -33.24 -0.93 -3.92
CA ARG A 208 -33.26 -1.87 -2.82
C ARG A 208 -34.37 -2.86 -3.05
N LEU A 209 -34.05 -4.13 -2.96
CA LEU A 209 -34.97 -5.24 -3.18
C LEU A 209 -35.00 -6.11 -1.93
N ARG A 210 -36.18 -6.41 -1.46
CA ARG A 210 -36.43 -7.38 -0.38
C ARG A 210 -37.18 -8.56 -0.93
N THR A 211 -36.68 -9.79 -0.70
CA THR A 211 -37.21 -11.00 -1.32
C THR A 211 -36.98 -12.23 -0.45
N TYR A 212 -37.74 -13.28 -0.67
CA TYR A 212 -37.50 -14.62 -0.09
C TYR A 212 -36.52 -15.45 -0.93
N ASN A 213 -36.15 -15.00 -2.13
CA ASN A 213 -35.24 -15.72 -2.99
C ASN A 213 -33.79 -15.32 -2.71
N SER A 214 -32.93 -16.34 -2.65
CA SER A 214 -31.49 -16.11 -2.51
C SER A 214 -30.89 -15.88 -3.89
N TYR A 215 -30.33 -14.69 -4.08
CA TYR A 215 -29.50 -14.31 -5.22
C TYR A 215 -28.07 -14.07 -4.76
N ASP A 216 -27.15 -13.97 -5.74
CA ASP A 216 -25.76 -13.69 -5.44
C ASP A 216 -25.33 -12.30 -5.89
N ILE A 217 -24.25 -11.79 -5.28
CA ILE A 217 -23.62 -10.55 -5.74
C ILE A 217 -23.08 -10.79 -7.17
N GLY A 218 -23.48 -9.89 -8.08
CA GLY A 218 -23.17 -10.02 -9.51
C GLY A 218 -24.33 -10.52 -10.35
N ASP A 219 -25.38 -11.08 -9.73
CA ASP A 219 -26.59 -11.41 -10.45
C ASP A 219 -27.27 -10.16 -11.02
N ASN A 220 -27.92 -10.33 -12.14
CA ASN A 220 -28.58 -9.25 -12.87
C ASN A 220 -30.11 -9.45 -12.82
N ILE A 221 -30.82 -8.40 -12.48
CA ILE A 221 -32.28 -8.41 -12.36
C ILE A 221 -32.85 -7.40 -13.37
N ALA A 222 -33.78 -7.84 -14.18
CA ALA A 222 -34.56 -6.94 -15.05
C ALA A 222 -35.68 -6.28 -14.25
N LEU A 223 -35.64 -4.96 -14.12
CA LEU A 223 -36.65 -4.16 -13.41
C LEU A 223 -36.87 -2.85 -14.16
N ASP A 224 -38.14 -2.45 -14.40
CA ASP A 224 -38.48 -1.20 -15.08
C ASP A 224 -37.73 -0.97 -16.41
N ASN A 225 -37.61 -1.98 -17.24
CA ASN A 225 -36.83 -1.96 -18.49
C ASN A 225 -35.33 -1.66 -18.30
N LYS A 226 -34.79 -1.85 -17.11
CA LYS A 226 -33.37 -1.71 -16.77
C LYS A 226 -32.81 -3.03 -16.27
N ILE A 227 -31.55 -3.24 -16.53
CA ILE A 227 -30.79 -4.38 -15.98
C ILE A 227 -29.96 -3.86 -14.81
N LEU A 228 -30.27 -4.33 -13.62
CA LEU A 228 -29.59 -3.99 -12.39
C LEU A 228 -28.64 -5.11 -11.99
N THR A 229 -27.40 -4.77 -11.69
CA THR A 229 -26.44 -5.70 -11.09
C THR A 229 -26.47 -5.56 -9.58
N LEU A 230 -26.65 -6.68 -8.86
CA LEU A 230 -26.64 -6.73 -7.42
C LEU A 230 -25.20 -6.59 -6.91
N TYR A 231 -24.96 -5.64 -6.01
CA TYR A 231 -23.61 -5.35 -5.50
C TYR A 231 -23.50 -5.32 -3.98
N LYS A 232 -24.63 -5.33 -3.24
CA LYS A 232 -24.70 -5.53 -1.78
C LYS A 232 -25.75 -6.58 -1.46
N LYS A 233 -25.49 -7.35 -0.39
CA LYS A 233 -26.38 -8.40 0.10
C LYS A 233 -26.46 -8.31 1.61
N GLU A 234 -27.67 -8.36 2.14
CA GLU A 234 -27.94 -8.58 3.55
C GLU A 234 -28.91 -9.75 3.68
N VAL A 235 -28.61 -10.68 4.57
CA VAL A 235 -29.46 -11.83 4.85
C VAL A 235 -29.95 -11.69 6.27
N GLU A 236 -31.26 -11.70 6.45
CA GLU A 236 -31.93 -11.52 7.73
C GLU A 236 -32.77 -12.76 8.05
N PHE A 237 -32.55 -13.35 9.21
CA PHE A 237 -33.43 -14.37 9.77
C PHE A 237 -34.15 -13.77 10.96
N THR A 238 -35.47 -13.78 10.93
CA THR A 238 -36.31 -13.25 12.00
C THR A 238 -37.68 -13.94 12.00
N LYS A 239 -38.18 -14.27 13.18
CA LYS A 239 -39.48 -14.92 13.36
C LYS A 239 -39.66 -16.22 12.53
N GLY A 240 -38.57 -16.95 12.30
CA GLY A 240 -38.60 -18.20 11.51
C GLY A 240 -38.51 -17.98 9.99
N GLU A 241 -38.46 -16.75 9.51
CA GLU A 241 -38.35 -16.43 8.08
C GLU A 241 -36.95 -15.97 7.71
N LEU A 242 -36.45 -16.44 6.56
CA LEU A 242 -35.20 -15.98 5.97
C LEU A 242 -35.52 -15.00 4.81
N ILE A 243 -35.00 -13.79 4.95
CA ILE A 243 -35.25 -12.69 4.02
C ILE A 243 -33.91 -12.21 3.48
N PHE A 244 -33.88 -11.93 2.18
CA PHE A 244 -32.72 -11.41 1.47
C PHE A 244 -32.99 -9.97 1.04
N ASN A 245 -32.11 -9.07 1.45
CA ASN A 245 -32.12 -7.67 1.06
C ASN A 245 -30.93 -7.41 0.12
N PHE A 246 -31.19 -6.84 -1.04
CA PHE A 246 -30.17 -6.53 -2.04
C PHE A 246 -30.17 -5.04 -2.37
N GLN A 247 -28.97 -4.55 -2.74
CA GLN A 247 -28.86 -3.27 -3.44
C GLN A 247 -28.30 -3.52 -4.83
N GLY A 248 -28.96 -2.95 -5.84
CA GLY A 248 -28.61 -3.06 -7.24
C GLY A 248 -28.51 -1.71 -7.92
N VAL A 249 -27.65 -1.63 -8.93
CA VAL A 249 -27.49 -0.46 -9.82
C VAL A 249 -27.32 -0.94 -11.25
N GLU A 250 -27.58 -0.06 -12.22
CA GLU A 250 -27.20 -0.36 -13.60
C GLU A 250 -25.68 -0.57 -13.69
N LYS A 251 -25.25 -1.60 -14.41
CA LYS A 251 -23.84 -2.02 -14.48
C LYS A 251 -22.85 -0.91 -14.84
N SER A 252 -23.27 0.03 -15.68
CA SER A 252 -22.48 1.21 -16.07
C SER A 252 -22.05 2.08 -14.91
N TYR A 253 -22.84 2.14 -13.84
CA TYR A 253 -22.54 2.99 -12.67
C TYR A 253 -21.56 2.35 -11.69
N ILE A 254 -21.32 1.04 -11.74
CA ILE A 254 -20.45 0.35 -10.76
C ILE A 254 -19.05 0.94 -10.72
N GLN A 255 -18.43 1.16 -11.88
CA GLN A 255 -17.08 1.76 -11.95
C GLN A 255 -17.04 3.21 -11.51
N ASP A 256 -18.13 3.95 -11.71
CA ASP A 256 -18.26 5.35 -11.28
C ASP A 256 -18.47 5.50 -9.77
N MET A 257 -18.78 4.40 -9.08
CA MET A 257 -18.89 4.36 -7.61
C MET A 257 -17.53 4.27 -6.93
N ILE A 258 -16.46 3.91 -7.67
CA ILE A 258 -15.17 3.60 -7.11
C ILE A 258 -14.18 4.72 -7.46
N TYR A 259 -13.62 5.32 -6.42
CA TYR A 259 -12.58 6.34 -6.51
C TYR A 259 -11.26 5.76 -6.05
N PRO A 260 -10.15 6.13 -6.66
CA PRO A 260 -8.84 5.81 -6.14
C PRO A 260 -8.73 6.23 -4.68
N LEU A 261 -8.29 5.29 -3.86
CA LEU A 261 -7.98 5.52 -2.45
C LEU A 261 -6.49 5.85 -2.34
N GLU A 262 -6.19 6.93 -1.64
CA GLU A 262 -4.83 7.36 -1.42
C GLU A 262 -4.45 7.16 0.05
N ASN A 263 -3.18 6.87 0.31
CA ASN A 263 -2.64 6.84 1.66
C ASN A 263 -1.90 8.16 1.93
N GLU A 264 -2.63 9.20 2.28
CA GLU A 264 -2.06 10.54 2.53
C GLU A 264 -1.00 10.56 3.64
N ASN A 265 -0.95 9.53 4.49
CA ASN A 265 0.05 9.43 5.55
C ASN A 265 1.49 9.23 5.04
N ILE A 266 1.67 9.00 3.74
CA ILE A 266 3.00 8.86 3.14
C ILE A 266 3.65 10.20 2.80
N ILE A 267 2.88 11.26 2.64
CA ILE A 267 3.39 12.58 2.24
C ILE A 267 4.31 13.15 3.33
N GLY A 268 5.49 13.58 2.94
CA GLY A 268 6.51 14.10 3.86
C GLY A 268 7.38 13.03 4.52
N LEU A 269 7.10 11.75 4.30
CA LEU A 269 7.95 10.68 4.83
C LEU A 269 9.29 10.60 4.13
N SER A 270 10.23 10.06 4.86
CA SER A 270 11.55 9.73 4.33
C SER A 270 11.98 8.36 4.78
N PHE A 271 12.61 7.62 3.87
CA PHE A 271 13.14 6.29 4.14
C PHE A 271 14.62 6.23 3.82
N MET A 272 15.36 5.58 4.71
CA MET A 272 16.78 5.31 4.50
C MET A 272 16.97 4.06 3.66
N GLY A 273 18.02 4.07 2.86
CA GLY A 273 18.41 2.93 2.07
C GLY A 273 19.88 2.98 1.65
N LYS A 274 20.31 1.93 0.97
CA LYS A 274 21.66 1.81 0.41
C LYS A 274 21.60 1.92 -1.10
N ILE A 275 22.43 2.79 -1.68
CA ILE A 275 22.58 2.92 -3.12
C ILE A 275 23.19 1.65 -3.70
N LYS A 276 22.50 1.05 -4.65
CA LYS A 276 22.94 -0.14 -5.37
C LYS A 276 23.54 0.21 -6.72
N LYS A 277 23.05 1.28 -7.32
CA LYS A 277 23.49 1.73 -8.63
C LYS A 277 23.07 3.18 -8.87
N TYR A 278 23.90 3.91 -9.60
CA TYR A 278 23.54 5.16 -10.24
C TYR A 278 23.68 5.01 -11.76
N LYS A 279 22.62 5.32 -12.49
CA LYS A 279 22.60 5.24 -13.95
C LYS A 279 21.63 6.24 -14.53
N ASP A 280 22.06 6.98 -15.57
CA ASP A 280 21.21 7.89 -16.35
C ASP A 280 20.46 8.94 -15.50
N GLY A 281 21.11 9.49 -14.47
CA GLY A 281 20.52 10.45 -13.55
C GLY A 281 19.62 9.84 -12.46
N LYS A 282 19.49 8.52 -12.44
CA LYS A 282 18.62 7.80 -11.50
C LYS A 282 19.43 7.02 -10.46
N VAL A 283 18.92 7.01 -9.24
CA VAL A 283 19.45 6.26 -8.10
C VAL A 283 18.59 5.02 -7.86
N TYR A 284 19.20 3.86 -7.92
CA TYR A 284 18.58 2.58 -7.56
C TYR A 284 18.85 2.32 -6.08
N LEU A 285 17.83 2.47 -5.26
CA LEU A 285 17.95 2.47 -3.80
C LEU A 285 17.25 1.26 -3.19
N ARG A 286 18.01 0.41 -2.49
CA ARG A 286 17.44 -0.63 -1.62
C ARG A 286 17.15 0.00 -0.27
N LEU A 287 15.86 0.17 0.04
CA LEU A 287 15.43 0.73 1.32
C LEU A 287 15.66 -0.26 2.47
N ASP A 288 15.88 0.28 3.67
CA ASP A 288 16.05 -0.54 4.88
C ASP A 288 14.76 -1.30 5.26
N ILE A 289 13.61 -0.83 4.77
CA ILE A 289 12.31 -1.50 4.92
C ILE A 289 12.09 -2.64 3.91
N ASP A 290 12.89 -2.71 2.83
CA ASP A 290 12.71 -3.66 1.75
C ASP A 290 13.71 -4.82 1.86
N LYS A 291 13.23 -6.02 1.50
CA LYS A 291 14.07 -7.23 1.44
C LYS A 291 14.62 -7.51 0.04
N LYS A 292 14.07 -6.86 -0.98
CA LYS A 292 14.38 -7.10 -2.39
C LYS A 292 15.41 -6.08 -2.90
N GLU A 293 16.10 -6.45 -3.97
CA GLU A 293 16.94 -5.51 -4.70
C GLU A 293 16.07 -4.51 -5.46
N PRO A 294 16.57 -3.28 -5.69
CA PRO A 294 15.78 -2.24 -6.33
C PRO A 294 15.65 -2.47 -7.84
N ASP A 295 14.41 -2.39 -8.33
CA ASP A 295 14.10 -2.48 -9.77
C ASP A 295 13.81 -1.11 -10.39
N TYR A 296 13.61 -0.07 -9.57
CA TYR A 296 13.25 1.28 -10.01
C TYR A 296 14.33 2.31 -9.70
N GLY A 297 14.60 3.19 -10.66
CA GLY A 297 15.53 4.30 -10.51
C GLY A 297 14.80 5.60 -10.16
N PHE A 298 15.04 6.12 -8.96
CA PHE A 298 14.51 7.40 -8.48
C PHE A 298 15.34 8.57 -9.00
N ASP A 299 14.72 9.72 -9.18
CA ASP A 299 15.44 10.95 -9.51
C ASP A 299 16.36 11.38 -8.37
N TRP A 300 17.52 11.88 -8.74
CA TRP A 300 18.49 12.45 -7.81
C TRP A 300 18.34 13.96 -7.73
N TYR A 301 17.87 14.47 -6.59
CA TYR A 301 17.75 15.90 -6.31
C TYR A 301 18.56 16.27 -5.07
N PRO A 302 19.90 16.54 -5.21
CA PRO A 302 20.74 16.87 -4.06
C PRO A 302 20.29 18.18 -3.40
N GLU A 303 20.35 18.25 -2.08
CA GLU A 303 20.01 19.44 -1.29
C GLU A 303 20.84 20.67 -1.65
N THR A 304 22.04 20.47 -2.19
CA THR A 304 22.92 21.56 -2.62
C THR A 304 22.40 22.32 -3.85
N GLY A 305 21.30 21.87 -4.43
CA GLY A 305 20.70 22.49 -5.62
C GLY A 305 21.70 22.55 -6.79
N ASN A 306 21.75 23.69 -7.48
CA ASN A 306 22.62 23.89 -8.64
C ASN A 306 24.05 24.34 -8.28
N VAL A 307 24.35 24.53 -7.00
CA VAL A 307 25.66 25.07 -6.57
C VAL A 307 26.74 23.98 -6.61
N LEU A 308 26.39 22.77 -6.21
CA LEU A 308 27.30 21.63 -6.23
C LEU A 308 26.53 20.39 -6.69
N TYR A 309 26.87 19.91 -7.87
CA TYR A 309 26.38 18.64 -8.36
C TYR A 309 27.39 17.55 -8.07
N ALA A 310 27.01 16.60 -7.23
CA ALA A 310 27.79 15.41 -6.91
C ALA A 310 26.95 14.17 -7.24
N VAL A 311 27.52 13.24 -7.97
CA VAL A 311 26.93 11.93 -8.24
C VAL A 311 27.15 11.08 -6.99
N PRO A 312 26.10 10.44 -6.45
CA PRO A 312 26.25 9.58 -5.29
C PRO A 312 26.99 8.29 -5.64
N ASP A 313 27.80 7.79 -4.72
CA ASP A 313 28.55 6.55 -4.90
C ASP A 313 27.72 5.31 -4.55
N GLU A 314 28.00 4.21 -5.26
CA GLU A 314 27.41 2.91 -4.93
C GLU A 314 27.87 2.47 -3.53
N GLY A 315 26.92 1.96 -2.75
CA GLY A 315 27.18 1.52 -1.37
C GLY A 315 26.93 2.59 -0.32
N GLU A 316 26.79 3.86 -0.68
CA GLU A 316 26.43 4.92 0.26
C GLU A 316 24.99 4.76 0.78
N LYS A 317 24.77 5.28 1.99
CA LYS A 317 23.41 5.44 2.52
C LYS A 317 22.80 6.69 1.93
N ALA A 318 21.53 6.59 1.53
CA ALA A 318 20.78 7.71 0.96
C ALA A 318 19.37 7.76 1.52
N GLN A 319 18.73 8.90 1.35
CA GLN A 319 17.36 9.18 1.81
C GLN A 319 16.45 9.35 0.61
N LEU A 320 15.43 8.48 0.52
CA LEU A 320 14.27 8.65 -0.34
C LEU A 320 13.28 9.56 0.38
N TYR A 321 12.83 10.62 -0.27
CA TYR A 321 11.80 11.53 0.21
C TYR A 321 10.55 11.39 -0.64
N ILE A 322 9.37 11.46 0.01
CA ILE A 322 8.07 11.37 -0.62
C ILE A 322 7.37 12.73 -0.48
N ALA A 323 7.36 13.50 -1.54
CA ALA A 323 6.79 14.85 -1.55
C ALA A 323 5.28 14.88 -1.80
N GLY A 324 4.73 13.84 -2.43
CA GLY A 324 3.32 13.77 -2.79
C GLY A 324 2.90 12.35 -3.17
N MET A 325 1.75 12.25 -3.83
CA MET A 325 1.10 10.97 -4.15
C MET A 325 1.41 10.46 -5.56
N ASP A 326 1.91 11.33 -6.42
CA ASP A 326 2.26 10.97 -7.78
C ASP A 326 3.60 10.23 -7.84
N THR A 327 3.79 9.44 -8.89
CA THR A 327 5.01 8.63 -9.07
C THR A 327 6.28 9.47 -9.16
N GLY A 328 6.19 10.71 -9.65
CA GLY A 328 7.29 11.68 -9.72
C GLY A 328 7.63 12.35 -8.39
N ASP A 329 6.80 12.17 -7.37
CA ASP A 329 6.97 12.81 -6.06
C ASP A 329 7.87 12.00 -5.10
N MET A 330 8.43 10.88 -5.56
CA MET A 330 9.40 10.08 -4.82
C MET A 330 10.79 10.29 -5.43
N TYR A 331 11.72 10.88 -4.67
CA TYR A 331 13.06 11.16 -5.16
C TYR A 331 14.11 11.10 -4.05
N VAL A 332 15.36 10.87 -4.43
CA VAL A 332 16.49 10.80 -3.48
C VAL A 332 17.07 12.20 -3.29
N VAL A 333 17.19 12.65 -2.03
CA VAL A 333 17.54 14.04 -1.69
C VAL A 333 18.93 14.21 -1.13
N ARG A 334 19.47 13.21 -0.44
CA ARG A 334 20.80 13.29 0.18
C ARG A 334 21.45 11.94 0.34
N THR A 335 22.77 11.96 0.44
CA THR A 335 23.57 10.81 0.91
C THR A 335 24.13 11.10 2.30
N PHE A 336 24.50 10.04 3.01
CA PHE A 336 25.10 10.11 4.34
C PHE A 336 26.50 9.52 4.28
N GLY A 337 27.49 10.38 4.28
CA GLY A 337 28.88 9.98 4.36
C GLY A 337 29.27 9.46 5.74
N SER A 338 30.52 8.98 5.87
CA SER A 338 31.11 8.67 7.17
C SER A 338 31.25 9.94 8.01
N LYS A 339 31.14 9.82 9.34
CA LYS A 339 31.45 10.93 10.22
C LYS A 339 32.87 11.39 9.99
N GLY A 340 33.07 12.68 9.71
CA GLY A 340 34.42 13.26 9.66
C GLY A 340 35.12 13.05 11.02
N SER A 341 36.36 12.64 10.97
CA SER A 341 37.14 12.37 12.16
C SER A 341 37.89 13.60 12.69
N ASP A 342 37.92 14.69 11.94
CA ASP A 342 38.65 15.90 12.27
C ASP A 342 37.73 17.13 12.19
N GLU A 343 37.38 17.70 13.32
CA GLU A 343 36.52 18.89 13.45
C GLU A 343 37.14 20.17 12.86
N ASN A 344 38.46 20.20 12.71
CA ASN A 344 39.20 21.33 12.18
C ASN A 344 39.41 21.25 10.66
N LYS A 345 38.89 20.20 10.01
CA LYS A 345 39.06 19.94 8.57
C LYS A 345 37.73 19.91 7.86
N LYS A 346 37.61 20.69 6.80
CA LYS A 346 36.51 20.61 5.82
C LYS A 346 37.11 20.20 4.49
N GLN A 347 36.50 19.18 3.86
CA GLN A 347 37.05 18.57 2.68
C GLN A 347 35.96 18.21 1.66
N LEU A 348 36.27 18.52 0.38
CA LEU A 348 35.60 17.92 -0.75
C LEU A 348 36.54 16.85 -1.31
N GLU A 349 36.08 15.62 -1.37
CA GLU A 349 36.92 14.47 -1.78
C GLU A 349 36.19 13.60 -2.80
N VAL A 350 36.87 13.23 -3.86
CA VAL A 350 36.42 12.29 -4.88
C VAL A 350 37.58 11.34 -5.24
N GLY A 351 37.52 10.11 -4.76
CA GLY A 351 38.60 9.15 -4.90
C GLY A 351 39.88 9.67 -4.25
N LYS A 352 40.96 9.85 -5.01
CA LYS A 352 42.24 10.38 -4.53
C LYS A 352 42.39 11.90 -4.71
N LYS A 353 41.37 12.59 -5.15
CA LYS A 353 41.40 14.03 -5.40
C LYS A 353 40.68 14.76 -4.28
N SER A 354 41.26 15.86 -3.80
CA SER A 354 40.63 16.62 -2.72
C SER A 354 40.89 18.12 -2.77
N LEU A 355 39.89 18.88 -2.28
CA LEU A 355 40.03 20.26 -1.84
C LEU A 355 39.81 20.29 -0.33
N THR A 356 40.83 20.65 0.42
CA THR A 356 40.81 20.63 1.87
C THR A 356 41.04 22.05 2.41
N PHE A 357 40.24 22.41 3.41
CA PHE A 357 40.39 23.62 4.24
C PHE A 357 40.74 23.15 5.66
N SER A 358 41.90 23.56 6.17
CA SER A 358 42.35 23.27 7.51
C SER A 358 42.90 24.51 8.21
N LYS A 359 43.35 24.37 9.46
CA LYS A 359 44.02 25.47 10.18
C LYS A 359 45.35 25.85 9.53
N GLU A 360 46.03 24.91 8.87
CA GLU A 360 47.29 25.11 8.18
C GLU A 360 47.13 25.80 6.82
N GLY A 361 45.91 25.76 6.24
CA GLY A 361 45.66 26.39 4.96
C GLY A 361 44.69 25.64 4.05
N ILE A 362 44.78 25.92 2.76
CA ILE A 362 43.99 25.31 1.70
C ILE A 362 44.89 24.43 0.86
N SER A 363 44.48 23.18 0.69
CA SER A 363 45.24 22.19 -0.14
C SER A 363 44.36 21.70 -1.29
N PHE A 364 44.94 21.67 -2.49
CA PHE A 364 44.38 21.01 -3.67
C PHE A 364 45.24 19.81 -3.98
N ILE A 365 44.67 18.62 -3.97
CA ILE A 365 45.35 17.39 -4.38
C ILE A 365 44.63 16.87 -5.63
N ALA A 366 45.41 16.69 -6.70
CA ALA A 366 44.94 16.04 -7.92
C ALA A 366 45.84 14.82 -8.18
N ASP A 367 45.25 13.65 -8.46
CA ASP A 367 45.98 12.40 -8.66
C ASP A 367 46.78 12.37 -9.98
N ASP A 368 46.29 13.12 -10.99
CA ASP A 368 46.87 13.13 -12.33
C ASP A 368 47.03 14.58 -12.86
N ILE A 369 45.95 15.25 -13.19
CA ILE A 369 45.95 16.58 -13.79
C ILE A 369 45.14 17.56 -12.96
N LEU A 370 45.76 18.71 -12.62
CA LEU A 370 45.04 19.91 -12.16
C LEU A 370 45.04 20.93 -13.30
N THR A 371 43.89 21.26 -13.83
CA THR A 371 43.75 22.28 -14.85
C THR A 371 43.12 23.53 -14.26
N VAL A 372 43.79 24.70 -14.43
CA VAL A 372 43.22 26.03 -14.14
C VAL A 372 43.14 26.77 -15.45
N ASN A 373 41.94 27.04 -15.93
CA ASN A 373 41.71 27.71 -17.21
C ASN A 373 40.88 28.94 -17.00
N ASP A 374 41.47 30.11 -17.18
CA ASP A 374 40.80 31.38 -17.00
C ASP A 374 41.38 32.43 -17.95
N ARG A 375 40.64 33.52 -18.13
CA ARG A 375 41.05 34.69 -18.88
C ARG A 375 42.21 35.44 -18.19
N ARG A 376 42.27 35.43 -16.87
CA ARG A 376 43.34 36.00 -16.03
C ARG A 376 43.59 35.11 -14.82
N PHE A 377 44.79 34.59 -14.72
CA PHE A 377 45.23 33.90 -13.52
C PHE A 377 46.24 34.80 -12.77
N LYS A 378 45.98 35.02 -11.46
CA LYS A 378 46.87 35.78 -10.58
C LYS A 378 47.20 34.92 -9.35
N LEU A 379 48.47 34.70 -9.13
CA LEU A 379 49.02 34.10 -7.92
C LEU A 379 49.79 35.18 -7.14
N THR A 380 49.44 35.40 -5.87
CA THR A 380 50.06 36.44 -5.03
C THR A 380 50.28 35.83 -3.65
N GLY A 381 51.48 35.94 -3.11
CA GLY A 381 51.79 35.58 -1.73
C GLY A 381 52.42 36.79 -1.03
N ASN A 382 52.15 36.95 0.28
CA ASN A 382 52.86 37.93 1.12
C ASN A 382 54.24 37.44 1.60
N GLY A 383 54.50 36.16 1.42
CA GLY A 383 55.78 35.49 1.67
C GLY A 383 56.26 34.78 0.39
N ASP A 384 56.78 33.59 0.53
CA ASP A 384 57.30 32.82 -0.58
C ASP A 384 56.23 32.23 -1.46
N VAL A 385 56.47 32.19 -2.76
CA VAL A 385 55.70 31.43 -3.74
C VAL A 385 56.62 30.38 -4.36
N ASN A 386 56.38 29.12 -4.05
CA ASN A 386 57.18 28.03 -4.58
C ASN A 386 56.44 27.24 -5.65
N ILE A 387 57.08 27.08 -6.80
CA ILE A 387 56.58 26.25 -7.92
C ILE A 387 57.68 25.24 -8.24
N SER A 388 57.39 23.94 -8.05
CA SER A 388 58.36 22.89 -8.31
C SER A 388 57.74 21.76 -9.13
N ALA A 389 58.54 21.09 -9.94
CA ALA A 389 58.14 19.91 -10.69
C ALA A 389 59.28 18.87 -10.63
N ALA A 390 58.93 17.61 -10.38
CA ALA A 390 59.91 16.50 -10.43
C ALA A 390 60.40 16.23 -11.88
N GLY A 391 59.60 16.58 -12.86
CA GLY A 391 59.94 16.45 -14.27
C GLY A 391 60.20 17.80 -14.92
N LYS A 392 59.35 18.22 -15.86
CA LYS A 392 59.54 19.45 -16.66
C LYS A 392 58.52 20.52 -16.26
N LEU A 393 59.01 21.72 -15.96
CA LEU A 393 58.23 22.92 -15.86
C LEU A 393 58.28 23.67 -17.21
N THR A 394 57.13 23.94 -17.83
CA THR A 394 57.04 24.70 -19.07
C THR A 394 56.18 25.96 -18.88
N ILE A 395 56.74 27.11 -19.14
CA ILE A 395 56.04 28.39 -19.15
C ILE A 395 56.02 28.91 -20.60
N LYS A 396 54.80 29.13 -21.15
CA LYS A 396 54.66 29.62 -22.53
C LYS A 396 53.66 30.80 -22.56
N ALA A 397 54.14 31.93 -23.05
CA ALA A 397 53.30 33.14 -23.21
C ALA A 397 53.84 33.96 -24.38
N ARG A 398 53.03 34.86 -24.88
CA ARG A 398 53.43 35.87 -25.88
C ARG A 398 54.55 36.77 -25.31
N ASN A 399 54.44 37.19 -24.04
CA ASN A 399 55.45 37.95 -23.31
C ASN A 399 55.60 37.37 -21.91
N ILE A 400 56.82 37.19 -21.46
CA ILE A 400 57.20 36.80 -20.11
C ILE A 400 58.05 37.92 -19.52
N ARG A 401 57.64 38.49 -18.38
CA ARG A 401 58.37 39.54 -17.66
C ARG A 401 58.67 39.02 -16.23
N LEU A 402 59.92 38.99 -15.88
CA LEU A 402 60.40 38.69 -14.54
C LEU A 402 60.98 39.96 -13.93
N ASN A 403 60.47 40.38 -12.78
CA ASN A 403 60.96 41.53 -12.03
C ASN A 403 61.26 41.10 -10.59
N SER A 404 62.42 41.42 -10.09
CA SER A 404 62.83 41.30 -8.69
C SER A 404 63.34 42.63 -8.20
N LYS A 405 63.20 42.88 -6.89
CA LYS A 405 63.77 44.07 -6.25
C LYS A 405 65.23 43.83 -5.87
N GLU A 406 65.64 42.56 -5.71
CA GLU A 406 66.96 42.17 -5.25
C GLU A 406 67.70 41.38 -6.35
N GLU A 407 67.37 40.14 -6.54
CA GLU A 407 68.13 39.25 -7.41
C GLU A 407 67.24 38.31 -8.19
N ILE A 408 67.66 37.94 -9.42
CA ILE A 408 67.06 36.83 -10.20
C ILE A 408 68.20 35.84 -10.43
N VAL A 409 68.10 34.69 -9.76
CA VAL A 409 69.15 33.65 -9.82
C VAL A 409 68.65 32.50 -10.69
N TYR A 410 69.44 32.10 -11.67
CA TYR A 410 69.25 30.89 -12.47
C TYR A 410 70.35 29.87 -12.11
N ILE A 411 69.94 28.76 -11.57
CA ILE A 411 70.88 27.65 -11.27
C ILE A 411 70.56 26.47 -12.18
N SER A 412 71.42 26.07 -13.06
CA SER A 412 71.35 24.80 -13.78
C SER A 412 72.32 23.80 -13.16
N LYS A 413 71.83 22.60 -12.88
CA LYS A 413 72.68 21.48 -12.52
C LYS A 413 73.01 20.66 -13.77
#